data_8e6f91c8334b376b32fb01d2a91a7034
#
_entry.id   8e6f91c8334b376b32fb01d2a91a7034
#
_cell.length_a   1.000
_cell.length_b   1.000
_cell.length_c   1.000
_cell.angle_alpha   90.00
_cell.angle_beta   90.00
_cell.angle_gamma   90.00
#
_symmetry.space_group_name_H-M   'P 1'
#
loop_
_entity.id
_entity.type
_entity.pdbx_description
1 polymer ?
#
loop_
_entity_poly.entity_id
_entity_poly.type
_entity_poly.pdbx_seq_one_letter_code
_entity_poly.pdbx_strand_id
1 'polypeptide(L)'
;MNTPAYRGVSRRRVIQIAAAGAIAAPFVARRGFAAGTPTVVNSIRSLTNPYHATWNKGGAAFAKSVGAEYVTLVTEGNSEKGIADIKAVLAKTGGNCVINVDPNDSPDARPIVEACKAAGAYVVTQWNKPNDLHPWDFDPNYVAHISFSGVPYGKAMAEALFKAMGGKGGIVALGGTQSNVPAIERKKGLDEALAANSGIQLLDYQVANWQATAALEKTNAWLTQFGDKIGGIWAANDDMALAAVEALRADGRAGKVPVTGIDGIQLAVEAIIKGEMAGTVAWDPYWQGGMGLSIGYHAKTGAFDPSKEPKDHREFYGKGVVITGDNAQSFYDSNIKSEPKLDWNDIWGRCNGQIQYS
;
A
#
# COMPACT_ATOMS: atom_id res chain seq x y z
N MET A 1 6.96 84.82 36.47
CA MET A 1 6.49 83.77 35.54
C MET A 1 7.24 82.48 35.89
N ASN A 2 6.55 81.59 36.60
CA ASN A 2 7.18 80.40 37.17
C ASN A 2 7.01 79.21 36.18
N THR A 3 8.15 78.62 35.78
CA THR A 3 8.21 77.35 35.07
C THR A 3 8.28 76.20 36.08
N PRO A 4 7.47 75.13 35.98
CA PRO A 4 7.58 74.01 36.88
C PRO A 4 8.58 72.98 36.37
N ALA A 5 9.41 72.51 37.32
CA ALA A 5 10.47 71.48 37.12
C ALA A 5 9.87 70.07 36.93
N TYR A 6 10.37 69.37 35.89
CA TYR A 6 10.16 67.97 35.65
C TYR A 6 10.95 67.11 36.62
N ARG A 7 10.23 66.36 37.52
CA ARG A 7 10.87 65.35 38.39
C ARG A 7 10.96 64.03 37.60
N GLY A 8 12.21 63.59 37.33
CA GLY A 8 12.48 62.30 36.69
C GLY A 8 12.12 61.14 37.59
N VAL A 9 11.42 60.18 36.99
CA VAL A 9 11.04 58.92 37.63
C VAL A 9 12.25 57.97 37.65
N SER A 10 12.66 57.53 38.86
CA SER A 10 13.80 56.65 39.15
C SER A 10 13.64 55.30 38.50
N ARG A 11 14.71 54.79 37.85
CA ARG A 11 14.82 53.46 37.19
C ARG A 11 14.51 52.25 38.07
N ARG A 12 14.36 52.43 39.38
CA ARG A 12 14.04 51.36 40.35
C ARG A 12 12.53 51.07 40.48
N ARG A 13 11.63 51.88 39.93
CA ARG A 13 10.16 51.61 39.97
C ARG A 13 9.58 50.93 38.74
N VAL A 14 10.39 50.68 37.71
CA VAL A 14 9.92 50.01 36.46
C VAL A 14 10.05 48.48 36.57
N ILE A 15 10.75 47.92 37.57
CA ILE A 15 10.98 46.49 37.73
C ILE A 15 9.91 45.77 38.58
N GLN A 16 8.95 46.49 39.18
CA GLN A 16 7.96 45.87 40.06
C GLN A 16 6.51 45.73 39.48
N ILE A 17 6.29 45.98 38.19
CA ILE A 17 4.98 45.85 37.54
C ILE A 17 4.96 44.77 36.43
N ALA A 18 5.99 43.97 36.28
CA ALA A 18 6.09 42.90 35.31
C ALA A 18 5.88 41.49 35.90
N ALA A 19 5.18 41.36 37.02
CA ALA A 19 4.95 40.06 37.67
C ALA A 19 3.47 39.86 38.07
N ALA A 20 2.53 40.04 37.14
CA ALA A 20 1.16 39.52 37.30
C ALA A 20 0.42 39.58 35.98
N GLY A 21 0.67 38.62 35.08
CA GLY A 21 0.00 38.45 33.81
C GLY A 21 0.41 37.14 33.18
N ALA A 22 0.38 36.05 33.96
CA ALA A 22 0.42 34.70 33.36
C ALA A 22 -0.92 34.47 32.69
N ILE A 23 -1.02 34.78 31.39
CA ILE A 23 -2.07 34.29 30.52
C ILE A 23 -1.89 32.77 30.51
N ALA A 24 -2.77 32.05 31.21
CA ALA A 24 -2.93 30.61 31.09
C ALA A 24 -3.42 30.34 29.66
N ALA A 25 -2.48 30.15 28.72
CA ALA A 25 -2.80 29.49 27.47
C ALA A 25 -3.36 28.11 27.82
N PRO A 26 -4.48 27.69 27.21
CA PRO A 26 -4.97 26.34 27.44
C PRO A 26 -3.86 25.39 26.99
N PHE A 27 -3.25 24.69 27.93
CA PHE A 27 -2.47 23.50 27.67
C PHE A 27 -3.45 22.51 27.03
N VAL A 28 -3.50 22.50 25.70
CA VAL A 28 -3.97 21.31 24.97
C VAL A 28 -2.97 20.24 25.35
N ALA A 29 -3.37 19.42 26.32
CA ALA A 29 -2.61 18.23 26.67
C ALA A 29 -2.52 17.40 25.38
N ARG A 30 -1.42 17.56 24.62
CA ARG A 30 -0.98 16.53 23.71
C ARG A 30 -0.92 15.29 24.58
N ARG A 31 -1.78 14.30 24.29
CA ARG A 31 -1.65 12.97 24.89
C ARG A 31 -0.20 12.59 24.70
N GLY A 32 0.61 12.70 25.76
CA GLY A 32 2.00 12.29 25.73
C GLY A 32 2.01 10.80 25.41
N PHE A 33 2.63 10.44 24.30
CA PHE A 33 2.95 9.04 24.06
C PHE A 33 3.82 8.58 25.23
N ALA A 34 3.59 7.36 25.71
CA ALA A 34 4.39 6.81 26.79
C ALA A 34 5.88 6.91 26.41
N ALA A 35 6.71 7.42 27.30
CA ALA A 35 8.14 7.53 27.06
C ALA A 35 8.69 6.13 26.75
N GLY A 36 9.18 5.91 25.54
CA GLY A 36 9.68 4.61 25.08
C GLY A 36 8.80 3.86 24.08
N THR A 37 7.54 4.28 23.83
CA THR A 37 6.71 3.67 22.77
C THR A 37 7.31 3.99 21.40
N PRO A 38 7.61 2.99 20.54
CA PRO A 38 8.13 3.24 19.21
C PRO A 38 7.13 4.01 18.34
N THR A 39 7.60 4.98 17.55
CA THR A 39 6.83 5.58 16.46
C THR A 39 6.61 4.53 15.38
N VAL A 40 5.38 4.41 14.86
CA VAL A 40 5.07 3.48 13.78
C VAL A 40 4.85 4.24 12.47
N VAL A 41 5.47 3.77 11.40
CA VAL A 41 5.60 4.50 10.13
C VAL A 41 5.18 3.61 8.97
N ASN A 42 4.20 4.05 8.19
CA ASN A 42 3.94 3.48 6.87
C ASN A 42 4.59 4.34 5.79
N SER A 43 5.36 3.71 4.91
CA SER A 43 5.88 4.33 3.69
C SER A 43 5.18 3.71 2.48
N ILE A 44 4.41 4.52 1.77
CA ILE A 44 3.52 4.12 0.69
C ILE A 44 3.69 5.01 -0.54
N ARG A 45 3.21 4.54 -1.68
CA ARG A 45 3.41 5.23 -2.96
C ARG A 45 2.51 6.44 -3.14
N SER A 46 1.21 6.35 -2.81
CA SER A 46 0.25 7.45 -3.03
C SER A 46 -0.96 7.33 -2.13
N LEU A 47 -1.56 8.44 -1.73
CA LEU A 47 -2.86 8.46 -1.02
C LEU A 47 -4.05 8.64 -1.96
N THR A 48 -3.82 9.00 -3.22
CA THR A 48 -4.87 9.08 -4.23
C THR A 48 -5.24 7.72 -4.79
N ASN A 49 -4.34 6.74 -4.70
CA ASN A 49 -4.65 5.35 -5.02
C ASN A 49 -5.44 4.71 -3.86
N PRO A 50 -6.66 4.18 -4.10
CA PRO A 50 -7.54 3.64 -3.07
C PRO A 50 -6.93 2.48 -2.26
N TYR A 51 -6.05 1.68 -2.87
CA TYR A 51 -5.31 0.60 -2.20
C TYR A 51 -4.43 1.14 -1.07
N HIS A 52 -3.56 2.11 -1.38
CA HIS A 52 -2.68 2.72 -0.39
C HIS A 52 -3.44 3.59 0.63
N ALA A 53 -4.54 4.24 0.22
CA ALA A 53 -5.41 4.95 1.16
C ALA A 53 -6.01 4.00 2.21
N THR A 54 -6.41 2.77 1.80
CA THR A 54 -6.91 1.74 2.70
C THR A 54 -5.80 1.17 3.59
N TRP A 55 -4.61 0.95 3.03
CA TRP A 55 -3.41 0.60 3.79
C TRP A 55 -3.12 1.61 4.90
N ASN A 56 -3.15 2.89 4.57
CA ASN A 56 -2.94 3.96 5.54
C ASN A 56 -3.96 3.93 6.70
N LYS A 57 -5.22 3.62 6.41
CA LYS A 57 -6.27 3.46 7.45
C LYS A 57 -5.93 2.32 8.41
N GLY A 58 -5.48 1.17 7.89
CA GLY A 58 -5.06 0.03 8.70
C GLY A 58 -3.89 0.36 9.62
N GLY A 59 -2.87 1.07 9.11
CA GLY A 59 -1.75 1.54 9.91
C GLY A 59 -2.17 2.49 11.04
N ALA A 60 -3.07 3.44 10.74
CA ALA A 60 -3.60 4.35 11.75
C ALA A 60 -4.42 3.61 12.82
N ALA A 61 -5.18 2.58 12.43
CA ALA A 61 -5.95 1.75 13.35
C ALA A 61 -5.04 0.95 14.29
N PHE A 62 -3.97 0.34 13.76
CA PHE A 62 -2.98 -0.33 14.58
C PHE A 62 -2.30 0.64 15.56
N ALA A 63 -1.79 1.77 15.08
CA ALA A 63 -1.14 2.78 15.92
C ALA A 63 -2.03 3.23 17.08
N LYS A 64 -3.33 3.45 16.80
CA LYS A 64 -4.34 3.77 17.81
C LYS A 64 -4.50 2.66 18.84
N SER A 65 -4.47 1.39 18.44
CA SER A 65 -4.66 0.24 19.33
C SER A 65 -3.55 0.10 20.38
N VAL A 66 -2.31 0.48 20.00
CA VAL A 66 -1.14 0.42 20.90
C VAL A 66 -0.74 1.79 21.48
N GLY A 67 -1.47 2.86 21.18
CA GLY A 67 -1.17 4.22 21.65
C GLY A 67 0.15 4.79 21.12
N ALA A 68 0.57 4.39 19.92
CA ALA A 68 1.80 4.86 19.29
C ALA A 68 1.57 6.12 18.43
N GLU A 69 2.63 6.94 18.24
CA GLU A 69 2.65 7.98 17.20
C GLU A 69 2.64 7.31 15.83
N TYR A 70 1.75 7.78 14.96
CA TYR A 70 1.64 7.29 13.58
C TYR A 70 2.16 8.32 12.58
N VAL A 71 3.00 7.87 11.66
CA VAL A 71 3.53 8.69 10.56
C VAL A 71 3.25 7.99 9.23
N THR A 72 2.78 8.77 8.26
CA THR A 72 2.64 8.32 6.87
C THR A 72 3.66 9.06 6.02
N LEU A 73 4.49 8.31 5.29
CA LEU A 73 5.38 8.82 4.27
C LEU A 73 4.80 8.49 2.90
N VAL A 74 4.65 9.50 2.05
CA VAL A 74 4.09 9.35 0.70
C VAL A 74 5.17 9.67 -0.31
N THR A 75 5.55 8.69 -1.11
CA THR A 75 6.71 8.80 -2.00
C THR A 75 6.36 9.40 -3.36
N GLU A 76 5.09 9.37 -3.76
CA GLU A 76 4.59 9.73 -5.11
C GLU A 76 5.32 8.95 -6.23
N GLY A 77 5.74 7.71 -5.93
CA GLY A 77 6.49 6.86 -6.84
C GLY A 77 7.97 7.27 -7.03
N ASN A 78 8.48 8.20 -6.22
CA ASN A 78 9.87 8.63 -6.26
C ASN A 78 10.71 7.87 -5.23
N SER A 79 11.60 7.00 -5.70
CA SER A 79 12.48 6.16 -4.87
C SER A 79 13.45 6.97 -4.00
N GLU A 80 14.06 8.01 -4.55
CA GLU A 80 15.00 8.86 -3.80
C GLU A 80 14.29 9.57 -2.65
N LYS A 81 13.09 10.12 -2.93
CA LYS A 81 12.24 10.73 -1.90
C LYS A 81 11.90 9.72 -0.80
N GLY A 82 11.46 8.52 -1.18
CA GLY A 82 11.07 7.48 -0.23
C GLY A 82 12.20 7.10 0.73
N ILE A 83 13.40 6.88 0.19
CA ILE A 83 14.61 6.57 0.98
C ILE A 83 15.00 7.76 1.87
N ALA A 84 14.95 8.99 1.35
CA ALA A 84 15.31 10.20 2.10
C ALA A 84 14.32 10.46 3.26
N ASP A 85 13.02 10.32 3.03
CA ASP A 85 11.99 10.51 4.04
C ASP A 85 12.12 9.48 5.19
N ILE A 86 12.41 8.21 4.85
CA ILE A 86 12.68 7.17 5.87
C ILE A 86 13.91 7.56 6.70
N LYS A 87 15.03 7.94 6.06
CA LYS A 87 16.24 8.39 6.78
C LYS A 87 15.98 9.59 7.70
N ALA A 88 15.13 10.52 7.28
CA ALA A 88 14.74 11.68 8.10
C ALA A 88 13.95 11.25 9.35
N VAL A 89 13.02 10.29 9.22
CA VAL A 89 12.29 9.73 10.37
C VAL A 89 13.23 8.95 11.29
N LEU A 90 14.15 8.16 10.75
CA LEU A 90 15.16 7.44 11.56
C LEU A 90 15.98 8.41 12.41
N ALA A 91 16.43 9.52 11.82
CA ALA A 91 17.17 10.56 12.55
C ALA A 91 16.30 11.26 13.61
N LYS A 92 15.04 11.60 13.26
CA LYS A 92 14.09 12.26 14.19
C LYS A 92 13.76 11.40 15.41
N THR A 93 13.62 10.08 15.22
CA THR A 93 13.24 9.15 16.28
C THR A 93 14.44 8.55 17.03
N GLY A 94 15.67 8.81 16.55
CA GLY A 94 16.87 8.13 17.06
C GLY A 94 16.79 6.62 16.90
N GLY A 95 16.09 6.13 15.85
CA GLY A 95 15.85 4.71 15.60
C GLY A 95 14.78 4.06 16.47
N ASN A 96 14.11 4.81 17.36
CA ASN A 96 12.99 4.26 18.13
C ASN A 96 11.70 4.27 17.30
N CYS A 97 11.72 3.55 16.18
CA CYS A 97 10.57 3.42 15.30
C CYS A 97 10.50 2.05 14.64
N VAL A 98 9.34 1.78 14.07
CA VAL A 98 9.02 0.63 13.20
C VAL A 98 8.58 1.16 11.84
N ILE A 99 9.19 0.68 10.79
CA ILE A 99 8.86 1.04 9.41
C ILE A 99 8.16 -0.15 8.74
N ASN A 100 6.97 0.07 8.20
CA ASN A 100 6.31 -0.84 7.27
C ASN A 100 6.32 -0.17 5.89
N VAL A 101 6.97 -0.75 4.91
CA VAL A 101 7.23 -0.09 3.63
C VAL A 101 6.86 -0.96 2.44
N ASP A 102 6.16 -0.34 1.47
CA ASP A 102 6.08 -0.82 0.09
C ASP A 102 7.13 -0.04 -0.73
N PRO A 103 8.33 -0.59 -0.97
CA PRO A 103 9.35 0.07 -1.78
C PRO A 103 8.82 0.37 -3.18
N ASN A 104 9.12 1.57 -3.72
CA ASN A 104 8.67 1.91 -5.08
C ASN A 104 9.25 0.95 -6.11
N ASP A 105 10.48 0.50 -5.87
CA ASP A 105 11.18 -0.45 -6.71
C ASP A 105 11.91 -1.50 -5.88
N SER A 106 12.17 -2.68 -6.45
CA SER A 106 12.86 -3.76 -5.72
C SER A 106 14.24 -3.36 -5.19
N PRO A 107 15.10 -2.64 -5.93
CA PRO A 107 16.39 -2.17 -5.42
C PRO A 107 16.30 -1.24 -4.21
N ASP A 108 15.21 -0.52 -4.02
CA ASP A 108 15.04 0.45 -2.93
C ASP A 108 15.03 -0.22 -1.54
N ALA A 109 14.61 -1.48 -1.47
CA ALA A 109 14.48 -2.20 -0.20
C ALA A 109 15.83 -2.33 0.53
N ARG A 110 16.93 -2.57 -0.19
CA ARG A 110 18.25 -2.77 0.43
C ARG A 110 18.75 -1.53 1.20
N PRO A 111 18.85 -0.33 0.61
CA PRO A 111 19.30 0.86 1.33
C PRO A 111 18.33 1.28 2.45
N ILE A 112 17.03 0.95 2.35
CA ILE A 112 16.06 1.16 3.43
C ILE A 112 16.36 0.24 4.62
N VAL A 113 16.54 -1.06 4.38
CA VAL A 113 16.86 -2.06 5.41
C VAL A 113 18.18 -1.74 6.10
N GLU A 114 19.23 -1.42 5.32
CA GLU A 114 20.54 -1.02 5.85
C GLU A 114 20.45 0.24 6.73
N ALA A 115 19.70 1.25 6.32
CA ALA A 115 19.49 2.45 7.11
C ALA A 115 18.74 2.16 8.42
N CYS A 116 17.70 1.31 8.38
CA CYS A 116 16.96 0.89 9.57
C CYS A 116 17.87 0.13 10.55
N LYS A 117 18.65 -0.83 10.06
CA LYS A 117 19.62 -1.57 10.89
C LYS A 117 20.66 -0.64 11.53
N ALA A 118 21.24 0.26 10.77
CA ALA A 118 22.24 1.22 11.26
C ALA A 118 21.67 2.15 12.35
N ALA A 119 20.39 2.52 12.28
CA ALA A 119 19.71 3.34 13.27
C ALA A 119 19.14 2.54 14.45
N GLY A 120 19.15 1.20 14.41
CA GLY A 120 18.48 0.35 15.41
C GLY A 120 16.95 0.35 15.32
N ALA A 121 16.38 0.81 14.19
CA ALA A 121 14.96 0.72 13.90
C ALA A 121 14.60 -0.68 13.37
N TYR A 122 13.32 -1.02 13.39
CA TYR A 122 12.81 -2.28 12.87
C TYR A 122 12.02 -2.03 11.60
N VAL A 123 12.14 -2.93 10.61
CA VAL A 123 11.51 -2.77 9.31
C VAL A 123 10.81 -4.06 8.86
N VAL A 124 9.64 -3.88 8.28
CA VAL A 124 8.91 -4.88 7.50
C VAL A 124 8.76 -4.33 6.09
N THR A 125 9.18 -5.08 5.08
CA THR A 125 8.97 -4.73 3.67
C THR A 125 7.80 -5.51 3.11
N GLN A 126 7.13 -4.93 2.10
CA GLN A 126 6.05 -5.63 1.41
C GLN A 126 6.20 -5.49 -0.11
N TRP A 127 5.70 -6.46 -0.86
CA TRP A 127 5.69 -6.53 -2.32
C TRP A 127 7.06 -6.59 -2.99
N ASN A 128 7.90 -5.56 -2.78
CA ASN A 128 9.10 -5.34 -3.57
C ASN A 128 10.38 -5.48 -2.74
N LYS A 129 11.28 -6.35 -3.19
CA LYS A 129 12.67 -6.45 -2.73
C LYS A 129 13.51 -7.24 -3.73
N PRO A 130 14.86 -7.11 -3.71
CA PRO A 130 15.75 -8.04 -4.42
C PRO A 130 15.61 -9.47 -3.89
N ASN A 131 15.75 -10.46 -4.76
CA ASN A 131 15.63 -11.88 -4.39
C ASN A 131 16.70 -12.34 -3.38
N ASP A 132 17.87 -11.68 -3.40
CA ASP A 132 19.02 -11.95 -2.54
C ASP A 132 19.05 -11.12 -1.24
N LEU A 133 17.97 -10.39 -0.93
CA LEU A 133 17.83 -9.62 0.31
C LEU A 133 16.87 -10.34 1.25
N HIS A 134 17.39 -10.95 2.31
CA HIS A 134 16.56 -11.72 3.23
C HIS A 134 16.51 -11.10 4.63
N PRO A 135 15.37 -11.21 5.35
CA PRO A 135 15.23 -10.70 6.71
C PRO A 135 16.30 -11.23 7.67
N TRP A 136 16.67 -12.49 7.59
CA TRP A 136 17.68 -13.10 8.47
C TRP A 136 19.12 -12.61 8.23
N ASP A 137 19.38 -11.90 7.13
CA ASP A 137 20.70 -11.29 6.86
C ASP A 137 20.89 -9.99 7.67
N PHE A 138 19.80 -9.45 8.20
CA PHE A 138 19.77 -8.17 8.92
C PHE A 138 19.12 -8.25 10.31
N ASP A 139 19.22 -9.40 10.96
CA ASP A 139 18.69 -9.61 12.31
C ASP A 139 19.21 -8.58 13.33
N PRO A 140 18.38 -8.24 14.31
CA PRO A 140 16.92 -8.49 14.39
C PRO A 140 16.08 -7.43 13.69
N ASN A 141 16.70 -6.49 13.01
CA ASN A 141 16.08 -5.23 12.55
C ASN A 141 15.19 -5.42 11.33
N TYR A 142 15.55 -6.28 10.38
CA TYR A 142 14.68 -6.64 9.27
C TYR A 142 13.78 -7.80 9.69
N VAL A 143 12.56 -7.49 10.13
CA VAL A 143 11.68 -8.44 10.80
C VAL A 143 11.05 -9.43 9.84
N ALA A 144 10.42 -8.94 8.79
CA ALA A 144 9.73 -9.78 7.81
C ALA A 144 9.62 -9.11 6.44
N HIS A 145 9.40 -9.95 5.42
CA HIS A 145 8.92 -9.56 4.11
C HIS A 145 7.60 -10.25 3.79
N ILE A 146 6.59 -9.47 3.43
CA ILE A 146 5.24 -9.94 3.11
C ILE A 146 4.98 -9.69 1.63
N SER A 147 4.56 -10.72 0.90
CA SER A 147 4.13 -10.57 -0.48
C SER A 147 2.90 -11.45 -0.76
N PHE A 148 2.46 -11.46 -2.00
CA PHE A 148 1.36 -12.32 -2.46
C PHE A 148 1.77 -12.87 -3.83
N SER A 149 1.61 -14.15 -4.04
CA SER A 149 2.05 -14.79 -5.28
C SER A 149 1.33 -14.21 -6.49
N GLY A 150 2.04 -13.49 -7.36
CA GLY A 150 1.45 -12.78 -8.49
C GLY A 150 1.06 -13.70 -9.64
N VAL A 151 1.84 -14.77 -9.89
CA VAL A 151 1.63 -15.66 -11.05
C VAL A 151 0.26 -16.34 -11.03
N PRO A 152 -0.14 -17.08 -9.97
CA PRO A 152 -1.43 -17.77 -9.96
C PRO A 152 -2.63 -16.82 -10.03
N TYR A 153 -2.52 -15.65 -9.42
CA TYR A 153 -3.62 -14.69 -9.43
C TYR A 153 -3.69 -13.85 -10.71
N GLY A 154 -2.56 -13.52 -11.34
CA GLY A 154 -2.52 -12.94 -12.66
C GLY A 154 -3.17 -13.86 -13.71
N LYS A 155 -2.86 -15.17 -13.59
CA LYS A 155 -3.48 -16.23 -14.41
C LYS A 155 -4.97 -16.35 -14.14
N ALA A 156 -5.39 -16.42 -12.86
CA ALA A 156 -6.81 -16.55 -12.50
C ALA A 156 -7.65 -15.38 -13.04
N MET A 157 -7.12 -14.15 -13.02
CA MET A 157 -7.82 -12.99 -13.59
C MET A 157 -7.87 -13.03 -15.11
N ALA A 158 -6.84 -13.52 -15.78
CA ALA A 158 -6.88 -13.74 -17.22
C ALA A 158 -7.91 -14.81 -17.58
N GLU A 159 -7.96 -15.93 -16.87
CA GLU A 159 -8.93 -17.01 -17.09
C GLU A 159 -10.38 -16.53 -16.81
N ALA A 160 -10.60 -15.71 -15.78
CA ALA A 160 -11.90 -15.09 -15.52
C ALA A 160 -12.33 -14.17 -16.67
N LEU A 161 -11.39 -13.36 -17.18
CA LEU A 161 -11.62 -12.53 -18.36
C LEU A 161 -11.99 -13.37 -19.58
N PHE A 162 -11.20 -14.41 -19.89
CA PHE A 162 -11.41 -15.28 -21.06
C PHE A 162 -12.76 -16.02 -20.96
N LYS A 163 -13.14 -16.46 -19.78
CA LYS A 163 -14.46 -17.04 -19.53
C LYS A 163 -15.58 -16.04 -19.83
N ALA A 164 -15.44 -14.80 -19.35
CA ALA A 164 -16.43 -13.74 -19.63
C ALA A 164 -16.53 -13.38 -21.11
N MET A 165 -15.45 -13.55 -21.88
CA MET A 165 -15.41 -13.36 -23.35
C MET A 165 -15.94 -14.57 -24.13
N GLY A 166 -16.29 -15.68 -23.49
CA GLY A 166 -16.67 -16.92 -24.18
C GLY A 166 -15.49 -17.66 -24.84
N GLY A 167 -14.28 -17.48 -24.33
CA GLY A 167 -13.06 -18.19 -24.72
C GLY A 167 -12.42 -17.79 -26.04
N LYS A 168 -12.81 -16.64 -26.64
CA LYS A 168 -12.28 -16.17 -27.90
C LYS A 168 -12.30 -14.64 -28.07
N GLY A 169 -11.40 -14.12 -28.89
CA GLY A 169 -11.33 -12.71 -29.25
C GLY A 169 -10.03 -12.03 -28.83
N GLY A 170 -9.94 -10.71 -29.06
CA GLY A 170 -8.77 -9.93 -28.77
C GLY A 170 -8.84 -9.29 -27.38
N ILE A 171 -7.72 -9.24 -26.67
CA ILE A 171 -7.59 -8.49 -25.43
C ILE A 171 -6.50 -7.44 -25.53
N VAL A 172 -6.62 -6.38 -24.75
CA VAL A 172 -5.53 -5.46 -24.42
C VAL A 172 -5.18 -5.57 -22.93
N ALA A 173 -3.93 -5.27 -22.56
CA ALA A 173 -3.49 -5.48 -21.19
C ALA A 173 -2.69 -4.29 -20.63
N LEU A 174 -3.05 -3.84 -19.42
CA LEU A 174 -2.42 -2.76 -18.67
C LEU A 174 -1.48 -3.33 -17.62
N GLY A 175 -0.18 -3.02 -17.75
CA GLY A 175 0.86 -3.45 -16.82
C GLY A 175 1.21 -2.41 -15.78
N GLY A 176 1.73 -2.89 -14.63
CA GLY A 176 2.35 -2.05 -13.60
C GLY A 176 3.77 -1.62 -13.97
N THR A 177 4.49 -1.03 -13.02
CA THR A 177 5.90 -0.65 -13.18
C THR A 177 6.76 -1.90 -13.43
N GLN A 178 7.55 -1.88 -14.51
CA GLN A 178 8.24 -3.08 -15.04
C GLN A 178 9.24 -3.74 -14.08
N SER A 179 9.84 -2.96 -13.20
CA SER A 179 10.81 -3.42 -12.20
C SER A 179 10.17 -3.94 -10.90
N ASN A 180 8.85 -3.83 -10.77
CA ASN A 180 8.14 -4.33 -9.60
C ASN A 180 7.84 -5.82 -9.69
N VAL A 181 8.14 -6.56 -8.63
CA VAL A 181 7.85 -8.00 -8.52
C VAL A 181 6.39 -8.33 -8.87
N PRO A 182 5.37 -7.65 -8.30
CA PRO A 182 3.98 -7.96 -8.65
C PRO A 182 3.66 -7.70 -10.12
N ALA A 183 4.28 -6.71 -10.79
CA ALA A 183 4.05 -6.49 -12.22
C ALA A 183 4.61 -7.62 -13.07
N ILE A 184 5.82 -8.06 -12.76
CA ILE A 184 6.50 -9.18 -13.45
C ILE A 184 5.70 -10.47 -13.27
N GLU A 185 5.34 -10.81 -12.04
CA GLU A 185 4.64 -12.06 -11.73
C GLU A 185 3.22 -12.09 -12.30
N ARG A 186 2.45 -11.00 -12.16
CA ARG A 186 1.09 -10.91 -12.71
C ARG A 186 1.10 -11.02 -14.24
N LYS A 187 2.10 -10.40 -14.90
CA LYS A 187 2.29 -10.53 -16.37
C LYS A 187 2.63 -11.97 -16.77
N LYS A 188 3.52 -12.63 -16.02
CA LYS A 188 3.84 -14.05 -16.25
C LYS A 188 2.58 -14.91 -16.16
N GLY A 189 1.71 -14.67 -15.18
CA GLY A 189 0.41 -15.35 -15.05
C GLY A 189 -0.52 -15.11 -16.26
N LEU A 190 -0.59 -13.88 -16.76
CA LEU A 190 -1.31 -13.57 -18.00
C LEU A 190 -0.75 -14.35 -19.19
N ASP A 191 0.59 -14.38 -19.34
CA ASP A 191 1.24 -15.08 -20.44
C ASP A 191 0.99 -16.60 -20.41
N GLU A 192 1.02 -17.22 -19.22
CA GLU A 192 0.67 -18.62 -19.03
C GLU A 192 -0.79 -18.90 -19.42
N ALA A 193 -1.72 -18.00 -19.05
CA ALA A 193 -3.11 -18.14 -19.44
C ALA A 193 -3.31 -18.01 -20.96
N LEU A 194 -2.63 -17.04 -21.61
CA LEU A 194 -2.66 -16.87 -23.06
C LEU A 194 -2.11 -18.10 -23.80
N ALA A 195 -0.99 -18.65 -23.32
CA ALA A 195 -0.40 -19.85 -23.92
C ALA A 195 -1.33 -21.07 -23.86
N ALA A 196 -2.19 -21.15 -22.83
CA ALA A 196 -3.15 -22.24 -22.64
C ALA A 196 -4.48 -22.01 -23.41
N ASN A 197 -4.73 -20.82 -23.96
CA ASN A 197 -6.01 -20.43 -24.55
C ASN A 197 -5.84 -19.84 -25.95
N SER A 198 -5.63 -20.70 -26.94
CA SER A 198 -5.37 -20.30 -28.36
C SER A 198 -6.49 -19.50 -29.02
N GLY A 199 -7.71 -19.49 -28.48
CA GLY A 199 -8.82 -18.66 -28.93
C GLY A 199 -8.70 -17.18 -28.57
N ILE A 200 -7.79 -16.82 -27.64
CA ILE A 200 -7.56 -15.46 -27.17
C ILE A 200 -6.28 -14.89 -27.77
N GLN A 201 -6.37 -13.68 -28.31
CA GLN A 201 -5.24 -12.96 -28.89
C GLN A 201 -4.91 -11.72 -28.04
N LEU A 202 -3.67 -11.58 -27.59
CA LEU A 202 -3.18 -10.31 -27.05
C LEU A 202 -2.93 -9.33 -28.19
N LEU A 203 -3.74 -8.27 -28.28
CA LEU A 203 -3.63 -7.21 -29.29
C LEU A 203 -2.51 -6.23 -28.95
N ASP A 204 -2.42 -5.84 -27.68
CA ASP A 204 -1.36 -4.96 -27.17
C ASP A 204 -1.22 -5.09 -25.65
N TYR A 205 -0.01 -4.78 -25.16
CA TYR A 205 0.32 -4.67 -23.74
C TYR A 205 1.07 -3.38 -23.50
N GLN A 206 0.58 -2.55 -22.58
CA GLN A 206 1.22 -1.29 -22.24
C GLN A 206 1.37 -1.09 -20.73
N VAL A 207 2.51 -0.54 -20.34
CA VAL A 207 2.81 -0.19 -18.94
C VAL A 207 2.11 1.12 -18.59
N ALA A 208 1.26 1.08 -17.56
CA ALA A 208 0.57 2.25 -17.03
C ALA A 208 1.01 2.61 -15.59
N ASN A 209 2.08 1.97 -15.08
CA ASN A 209 2.76 2.31 -13.82
C ASN A 209 1.85 2.41 -12.59
N TRP A 210 0.82 1.56 -12.51
CA TRP A 210 -0.19 1.55 -11.45
C TRP A 210 -1.06 2.81 -11.38
N GLN A 211 -1.10 3.64 -12.44
CA GLN A 211 -1.76 4.93 -12.46
C GLN A 211 -3.03 4.92 -13.32
N ALA A 212 -4.16 5.34 -12.72
CA ALA A 212 -5.45 5.45 -13.40
C ALA A 212 -5.40 6.38 -14.63
N THR A 213 -4.74 7.54 -14.51
CA THR A 213 -4.63 8.51 -15.61
C THR A 213 -3.93 7.92 -16.82
N ALA A 214 -2.78 7.26 -16.63
CA ALA A 214 -2.05 6.62 -17.71
C ALA A 214 -2.86 5.45 -18.33
N ALA A 215 -3.59 4.70 -17.51
CA ALA A 215 -4.46 3.61 -17.96
C ALA A 215 -5.64 4.14 -18.81
N LEU A 216 -6.26 5.25 -18.38
CA LEU A 216 -7.34 5.92 -19.14
C LEU A 216 -6.86 6.37 -20.53
N GLU A 217 -5.72 7.05 -20.60
CA GLU A 217 -5.13 7.51 -21.85
C GLU A 217 -4.85 6.35 -22.82
N LYS A 218 -4.23 5.27 -22.32
CA LYS A 218 -3.92 4.08 -23.11
C LYS A 218 -5.18 3.36 -23.59
N THR A 219 -6.17 3.23 -22.72
CA THR A 219 -7.44 2.60 -23.09
C THR A 219 -8.16 3.39 -24.18
N ASN A 220 -8.23 4.72 -24.08
CA ASN A 220 -8.83 5.57 -25.11
C ASN A 220 -8.08 5.44 -26.47
N ALA A 221 -6.74 5.37 -26.43
CA ALA A 221 -5.95 5.13 -27.65
C ALA A 221 -6.27 3.75 -28.27
N TRP A 222 -6.38 2.69 -27.47
CA TRP A 222 -6.76 1.37 -27.94
C TRP A 222 -8.18 1.29 -28.48
N LEU A 223 -9.15 1.98 -27.85
CA LEU A 223 -10.52 2.05 -28.35
C LEU A 223 -10.57 2.67 -29.74
N THR A 224 -9.74 3.68 -29.99
CA THR A 224 -9.58 4.28 -31.32
C THR A 224 -8.87 3.34 -32.31
N GLN A 225 -7.81 2.66 -31.88
CA GLN A 225 -6.94 1.86 -32.74
C GLN A 225 -7.54 0.51 -33.11
N PHE A 226 -8.15 -0.18 -32.19
CA PHE A 226 -8.63 -1.56 -32.34
C PHE A 226 -10.14 -1.67 -32.43
N GLY A 227 -10.90 -0.69 -31.95
CA GLY A 227 -12.36 -0.64 -31.99
C GLY A 227 -12.99 -1.94 -31.47
N ASP A 228 -13.86 -2.55 -32.26
CA ASP A 228 -14.61 -3.76 -31.89
C ASP A 228 -13.75 -5.04 -31.79
N LYS A 229 -12.46 -4.97 -32.17
CA LYS A 229 -11.54 -6.10 -31.93
C LYS A 229 -11.22 -6.32 -30.46
N ILE A 230 -11.45 -5.30 -29.59
CA ILE A 230 -11.26 -5.42 -28.16
C ILE A 230 -12.46 -6.14 -27.57
N GLY A 231 -12.28 -7.42 -27.24
CA GLY A 231 -13.26 -8.26 -26.55
C GLY A 231 -13.10 -8.28 -25.03
N GLY A 232 -11.94 -7.83 -24.49
CA GLY A 232 -11.69 -7.76 -23.06
C GLY A 232 -10.47 -6.94 -22.70
N ILE A 233 -10.38 -6.50 -21.44
CA ILE A 233 -9.26 -5.74 -20.88
C ILE A 233 -8.76 -6.40 -19.61
N TRP A 234 -7.50 -6.81 -19.60
CA TRP A 234 -6.82 -7.28 -18.40
C TRP A 234 -6.00 -6.13 -17.80
N ALA A 235 -6.14 -5.86 -16.52
CA ALA A 235 -5.33 -4.86 -15.84
C ALA A 235 -4.60 -5.48 -14.63
N ALA A 236 -3.35 -5.13 -14.47
CA ALA A 236 -2.53 -5.65 -13.39
C ALA A 236 -2.95 -5.15 -12.00
N ASN A 237 -3.78 -4.09 -11.91
CA ASN A 237 -4.43 -3.67 -10.66
C ASN A 237 -5.80 -3.03 -10.91
N ASP A 238 -6.55 -2.83 -9.81
CA ASP A 238 -7.93 -2.32 -9.87
C ASP A 238 -8.00 -0.84 -10.26
N ASP A 239 -7.04 -0.02 -9.86
CA ASP A 239 -7.03 1.42 -10.20
C ASP A 239 -6.95 1.63 -11.71
N MET A 240 -6.10 0.85 -12.39
CA MET A 240 -6.01 0.83 -13.85
C MET A 240 -7.25 0.19 -14.49
N ALA A 241 -7.79 -0.88 -13.87
CA ALA A 241 -9.01 -1.54 -14.37
C ALA A 241 -10.22 -0.60 -14.34
N LEU A 242 -10.40 0.15 -13.25
CA LEU A 242 -11.49 1.14 -13.11
C LEU A 242 -11.36 2.29 -14.13
N ALA A 243 -10.12 2.73 -14.41
CA ALA A 243 -9.87 3.70 -15.46
C ALA A 243 -10.24 3.17 -16.87
N ALA A 244 -9.97 1.88 -17.13
CA ALA A 244 -10.41 1.22 -18.35
C ALA A 244 -11.95 1.11 -18.43
N VAL A 245 -12.62 0.81 -17.32
CA VAL A 245 -14.11 0.82 -17.23
C VAL A 245 -14.65 2.22 -17.53
N GLU A 246 -14.01 3.28 -17.04
CA GLU A 246 -14.42 4.67 -17.31
C GLU A 246 -14.30 5.01 -18.79
N ALA A 247 -13.19 4.62 -19.44
CA ALA A 247 -13.04 4.77 -20.90
C ALA A 247 -14.15 4.01 -21.66
N LEU A 248 -14.44 2.77 -21.27
CA LEU A 248 -15.51 1.97 -21.87
C LEU A 248 -16.89 2.57 -21.61
N ARG A 249 -17.11 3.21 -20.48
CA ARG A 249 -18.38 3.90 -20.17
C ARG A 249 -18.58 5.10 -21.09
N ALA A 250 -17.54 5.90 -21.31
CA ALA A 250 -17.56 7.01 -22.26
C ALA A 250 -17.82 6.56 -23.70
N ASP A 251 -17.34 5.36 -24.06
CA ASP A 251 -17.52 4.73 -25.38
C ASP A 251 -18.83 3.90 -25.52
N GLY A 252 -19.65 3.82 -24.46
CA GLY A 252 -20.92 3.08 -24.45
C GLY A 252 -20.76 1.55 -24.40
N ARG A 253 -19.61 1.03 -23.99
CA ARG A 253 -19.25 -0.38 -23.92
C ARG A 253 -19.01 -0.94 -22.51
N ALA A 254 -19.17 -0.14 -21.46
CA ALA A 254 -19.09 -0.64 -20.10
C ALA A 254 -20.13 -1.77 -19.86
N GLY A 255 -19.73 -2.85 -19.23
CA GLY A 255 -20.53 -4.07 -19.04
C GLY A 255 -20.67 -4.96 -20.29
N LYS A 256 -20.26 -4.48 -21.48
CA LYS A 256 -20.23 -5.28 -22.74
C LYS A 256 -18.82 -5.83 -23.02
N VAL A 257 -17.79 -5.08 -22.70
CA VAL A 257 -16.39 -5.50 -22.74
C VAL A 257 -15.97 -5.79 -21.31
N PRO A 258 -15.75 -7.06 -20.95
CA PRO A 258 -15.34 -7.42 -19.60
C PRO A 258 -13.94 -6.87 -19.25
N VAL A 259 -13.77 -6.47 -18.01
CA VAL A 259 -12.51 -5.96 -17.47
C VAL A 259 -12.17 -6.75 -16.21
N THR A 260 -10.90 -7.12 -16.03
CA THR A 260 -10.42 -7.68 -14.76
C THR A 260 -9.31 -6.82 -14.17
N GLY A 261 -9.25 -6.78 -12.85
CA GLY A 261 -8.23 -6.10 -12.06
C GLY A 261 -7.66 -6.99 -10.97
N ILE A 262 -6.86 -6.42 -10.12
CA ILE A 262 -6.28 -7.06 -8.92
C ILE A 262 -6.13 -5.98 -7.87
N ASP A 263 -6.51 -6.20 -6.65
CA ASP A 263 -6.32 -5.51 -5.37
C ASP A 263 -7.54 -5.70 -4.46
N GLY A 264 -8.75 -5.94 -5.02
CA GLY A 264 -9.99 -6.12 -4.26
C GLY A 264 -10.46 -4.83 -3.57
N ILE A 265 -10.19 -3.67 -4.16
CA ILE A 265 -10.65 -2.40 -3.60
C ILE A 265 -12.16 -2.27 -3.70
N GLN A 266 -12.76 -1.50 -2.79
CA GLN A 266 -14.21 -1.32 -2.72
C GLN A 266 -14.85 -1.01 -4.08
N LEU A 267 -14.30 -0.02 -4.80
CA LEU A 267 -14.86 0.42 -6.10
C LEU A 267 -14.82 -0.68 -7.17
N ALA A 268 -13.80 -1.55 -7.16
CA ALA A 268 -13.72 -2.67 -8.09
C ALA A 268 -14.75 -3.75 -7.75
N VAL A 269 -14.95 -4.07 -6.47
CA VAL A 269 -15.99 -4.99 -6.03
C VAL A 269 -17.38 -4.47 -6.39
N GLU A 270 -17.63 -3.17 -6.18
CA GLU A 270 -18.88 -2.52 -6.61
C GLU A 270 -19.06 -2.55 -8.14
N ALA A 271 -17.99 -2.41 -8.92
CA ALA A 271 -18.05 -2.52 -10.38
C ALA A 271 -18.35 -3.97 -10.82
N ILE A 272 -17.86 -4.98 -10.10
CA ILE A 272 -18.22 -6.39 -10.37
C ILE A 272 -19.71 -6.62 -10.07
N ILE A 273 -20.22 -6.10 -8.94
CA ILE A 273 -21.63 -6.21 -8.58
C ILE A 273 -22.54 -5.55 -9.63
N LYS A 274 -22.08 -4.44 -10.24
CA LYS A 274 -22.77 -3.76 -11.35
C LYS A 274 -22.62 -4.43 -12.71
N GLY A 275 -21.77 -5.46 -12.83
CA GLY A 275 -21.46 -6.14 -14.09
C GLY A 275 -20.52 -5.36 -15.02
N GLU A 276 -19.83 -4.34 -14.54
CA GLU A 276 -18.86 -3.55 -15.31
C GLU A 276 -17.44 -4.14 -15.25
N MET A 277 -17.14 -4.96 -14.23
CA MET A 277 -15.92 -5.77 -14.15
C MET A 277 -16.26 -7.25 -14.01
N ALA A 278 -15.40 -8.13 -14.53
CA ALA A 278 -15.56 -9.57 -14.46
C ALA A 278 -14.90 -10.19 -13.23
N GLY A 279 -13.90 -9.54 -12.63
CA GLY A 279 -13.26 -10.02 -11.43
C GLY A 279 -12.11 -9.16 -10.93
N THR A 280 -11.74 -9.43 -9.68
CA THR A 280 -10.56 -8.90 -9.01
C THR A 280 -10.01 -9.92 -7.99
N VAL A 281 -8.88 -9.62 -7.37
CA VAL A 281 -8.29 -10.40 -6.27
C VAL A 281 -8.09 -9.50 -5.07
N ALA A 282 -8.68 -9.83 -3.92
CA ALA A 282 -8.48 -9.07 -2.70
C ALA A 282 -7.22 -9.51 -1.94
N TRP A 283 -6.42 -8.53 -1.54
CA TRP A 283 -5.21 -8.68 -0.72
C TRP A 283 -5.35 -8.11 0.69
N ASP A 284 -6.46 -7.46 1.01
CA ASP A 284 -6.72 -6.75 2.26
C ASP A 284 -5.63 -5.72 2.61
N PRO A 285 -5.59 -4.58 1.91
CA PRO A 285 -4.62 -3.53 2.19
C PRO A 285 -4.74 -2.92 3.59
N TYR A 286 -5.92 -2.98 4.21
CA TYR A 286 -6.10 -2.55 5.60
C TYR A 286 -5.29 -3.45 6.56
N TRP A 287 -5.36 -4.77 6.36
CA TRP A 287 -4.53 -5.72 7.10
C TRP A 287 -3.04 -5.47 6.85
N GLN A 288 -2.63 -5.29 5.61
CA GLN A 288 -1.21 -5.07 5.27
C GLN A 288 -0.64 -3.84 5.97
N GLY A 289 -1.37 -2.73 5.97
CA GLY A 289 -0.94 -1.49 6.59
C GLY A 289 -0.79 -1.55 8.10
N GLY A 290 -1.70 -2.26 8.77
CA GLY A 290 -1.67 -2.42 10.23
C GLY A 290 -0.81 -3.60 10.67
N MET A 291 -0.91 -4.75 10.00
CA MET A 291 -0.19 -5.96 10.40
C MET A 291 1.31 -5.88 10.16
N GLY A 292 1.75 -5.25 9.06
CA GLY A 292 3.18 -5.00 8.86
C GLY A 292 3.79 -4.17 9.99
N LEU A 293 3.05 -3.16 10.48
CA LEU A 293 3.45 -2.40 11.68
C LEU A 293 3.39 -3.26 12.94
N SER A 294 2.36 -4.09 13.10
CA SER A 294 2.20 -4.95 14.27
C SER A 294 3.34 -5.94 14.41
N ILE A 295 3.71 -6.64 13.33
CA ILE A 295 4.84 -7.57 13.32
C ILE A 295 6.12 -6.86 13.76
N GLY A 296 6.44 -5.72 13.16
CA GLY A 296 7.63 -4.95 13.53
C GLY A 296 7.58 -4.40 14.96
N TYR A 297 6.40 -3.96 15.42
CA TYR A 297 6.21 -3.44 16.77
C TYR A 297 6.39 -4.52 17.84
N HIS A 298 5.81 -5.69 17.65
CA HIS A 298 5.96 -6.80 18.58
C HIS A 298 7.41 -7.27 18.68
N ALA A 299 8.12 -7.31 17.55
CA ALA A 299 9.57 -7.58 17.56
C ALA A 299 10.34 -6.49 18.31
N LYS A 300 10.11 -5.21 18.03
CA LYS A 300 10.81 -4.09 18.65
C LYS A 300 10.56 -3.99 20.14
N THR A 301 9.37 -4.34 20.63
CA THR A 301 8.99 -4.33 22.04
C THR A 301 9.37 -5.61 22.78
N GLY A 302 9.97 -6.59 22.08
CA GLY A 302 10.48 -7.84 22.67
C GLY A 302 9.41 -8.89 22.93
N ALA A 303 8.23 -8.80 22.29
CA ALA A 303 7.22 -9.84 22.38
C ALA A 303 7.68 -11.15 21.71
N PHE A 304 8.53 -11.05 20.70
CA PHE A 304 9.26 -12.17 20.11
C PHE A 304 10.63 -11.73 19.58
N ASP A 305 11.51 -12.69 19.35
CA ASP A 305 12.84 -12.48 18.79
C ASP A 305 12.85 -12.94 17.31
N PRO A 306 12.96 -12.02 16.33
CA PRO A 306 12.94 -12.38 14.91
C PRO A 306 13.95 -13.45 14.53
N SER A 307 15.14 -13.45 15.17
CA SER A 307 16.20 -14.43 14.85
C SER A 307 15.83 -15.88 15.20
N LYS A 308 14.81 -16.08 16.02
CA LYS A 308 14.30 -17.39 16.44
C LYS A 308 13.06 -17.84 15.65
N GLU A 309 12.47 -16.94 14.86
CA GLU A 309 11.32 -17.29 14.06
C GLU A 309 11.70 -18.14 12.85
N PRO A 310 10.86 -19.08 12.44
CA PRO A 310 11.08 -19.88 11.25
C PRO A 310 11.03 -19.00 9.99
N LYS A 311 11.69 -19.43 8.92
CA LYS A 311 11.83 -18.63 7.69
C LYS A 311 10.48 -18.29 7.03
N ASP A 312 9.49 -19.15 7.14
CA ASP A 312 8.14 -18.92 6.63
C ASP A 312 7.32 -17.89 7.44
N HIS A 313 7.79 -17.49 8.62
CA HIS A 313 7.33 -16.28 9.32
C HIS A 313 8.10 -15.02 8.89
N ARG A 314 9.29 -15.20 8.37
CA ARG A 314 10.18 -14.10 8.00
C ARG A 314 10.00 -13.65 6.55
N GLU A 315 9.70 -14.58 5.65
CA GLU A 315 9.36 -14.32 4.24
C GLU A 315 8.16 -15.17 3.84
N PHE A 316 6.99 -14.57 3.72
CA PHE A 316 5.78 -15.33 3.47
C PHE A 316 4.85 -14.67 2.47
N TYR A 317 4.07 -15.53 1.80
CA TYR A 317 2.91 -15.08 1.06
C TYR A 317 1.69 -14.92 1.98
N GLY A 318 0.98 -13.80 1.83
CA GLY A 318 -0.40 -13.69 2.29
C GLY A 318 -1.35 -14.38 1.32
N LYS A 319 -2.53 -14.76 1.81
CA LYS A 319 -3.57 -15.40 1.00
C LYS A 319 -4.46 -14.35 0.33
N GLY A 320 -4.58 -14.41 -0.99
CA GLY A 320 -5.54 -13.63 -1.77
C GLY A 320 -6.90 -14.32 -1.88
N VAL A 321 -7.94 -13.54 -2.15
CA VAL A 321 -9.30 -14.01 -2.40
C VAL A 321 -9.73 -13.57 -3.79
N VAL A 322 -9.99 -14.53 -4.69
CA VAL A 322 -10.55 -14.27 -6.02
C VAL A 322 -12.01 -13.86 -5.87
N ILE A 323 -12.36 -12.73 -6.47
CA ILE A 323 -13.70 -12.14 -6.44
C ILE A 323 -14.21 -12.05 -7.87
N THR A 324 -15.37 -12.64 -8.13
CA THR A 324 -16.11 -12.58 -9.38
C THR A 324 -17.58 -12.27 -9.10
N GLY A 325 -18.42 -12.23 -10.12
CA GLY A 325 -19.87 -12.04 -9.94
C GLY A 325 -20.51 -13.06 -8.98
N ASP A 326 -19.91 -14.25 -8.84
CA ASP A 326 -20.46 -15.31 -8.00
C ASP A 326 -20.37 -15.01 -6.49
N ASN A 327 -19.37 -14.21 -6.05
CA ASN A 327 -19.12 -13.96 -4.63
C ASN A 327 -18.91 -12.47 -4.28
N ALA A 328 -18.98 -11.56 -5.24
CA ALA A 328 -18.72 -10.14 -5.00
C ALA A 328 -19.65 -9.52 -3.95
N GLN A 329 -20.97 -9.83 -3.99
CA GLN A 329 -21.93 -9.29 -3.03
C GLN A 329 -21.65 -9.80 -1.61
N SER A 330 -21.42 -11.10 -1.44
CA SER A 330 -21.10 -11.68 -0.13
C SER A 330 -19.78 -11.16 0.43
N PHE A 331 -18.78 -10.97 -0.44
CA PHE A 331 -17.51 -10.37 -0.05
C PHE A 331 -17.69 -8.92 0.40
N TYR A 332 -18.45 -8.11 -0.36
CA TYR A 332 -18.78 -6.72 -0.01
C TYR A 332 -19.44 -6.62 1.36
N ASP A 333 -20.48 -7.42 1.60
CA ASP A 333 -21.22 -7.40 2.86
C ASP A 333 -20.37 -7.79 4.06
N SER A 334 -19.43 -8.73 3.86
CA SER A 334 -18.60 -9.29 4.95
C SER A 334 -17.32 -8.48 5.21
N ASN A 335 -16.73 -7.85 4.18
CA ASN A 335 -15.36 -7.31 4.28
C ASN A 335 -15.25 -5.80 4.00
N ILE A 336 -16.26 -5.19 3.34
CA ILE A 336 -16.17 -3.80 2.89
C ILE A 336 -17.19 -2.90 3.60
N LYS A 337 -18.41 -3.39 3.79
CA LYS A 337 -19.55 -2.63 4.32
C LYS A 337 -19.29 -2.06 5.72
N SER A 338 -18.44 -2.66 6.49
CA SER A 338 -18.05 -2.21 7.83
C SER A 338 -16.53 -2.20 7.97
N GLU A 339 -16.01 -1.36 8.87
CA GLU A 339 -14.57 -1.35 9.16
C GLU A 339 -14.11 -2.72 9.66
N PRO A 340 -13.04 -3.29 9.10
CA PRO A 340 -12.52 -4.59 9.50
C PRO A 340 -12.12 -4.60 10.98
N LYS A 341 -12.56 -5.64 11.70
CA LYS A 341 -12.11 -5.91 13.07
C LYS A 341 -11.01 -6.96 13.01
N LEU A 342 -9.77 -6.53 13.19
CA LEU A 342 -8.60 -7.39 13.13
C LEU A 342 -7.99 -7.57 14.52
N ASP A 343 -7.56 -8.78 14.83
CA ASP A 343 -6.68 -9.03 15.97
C ASP A 343 -5.24 -8.76 15.55
N TRP A 344 -4.69 -7.65 16.01
CA TRP A 344 -3.32 -7.24 15.71
C TRP A 344 -2.27 -8.12 16.41
N ASN A 345 -2.66 -8.99 17.33
CA ASN A 345 -1.75 -9.94 17.98
C ASN A 345 -1.63 -11.25 17.19
N ASP A 346 -2.57 -11.52 16.27
CA ASP A 346 -2.51 -12.69 15.38
C ASP A 346 -1.56 -12.42 14.19
N ILE A 347 -0.29 -12.15 14.54
CA ILE A 347 0.73 -11.66 13.59
C ILE A 347 1.07 -12.67 12.47
N TRP A 348 0.83 -13.96 12.70
CA TRP A 348 1.15 -15.04 11.75
C TRP A 348 -0.09 -15.72 11.15
N GLY A 349 -1.29 -15.33 11.53
CA GLY A 349 -2.55 -16.00 11.16
C GLY A 349 -2.86 -16.00 9.65
N ARG A 350 -2.20 -15.14 8.87
CA ARG A 350 -2.35 -15.12 7.41
C ARG A 350 -1.12 -15.57 6.63
N CYS A 351 -0.13 -16.16 7.29
CA CYS A 351 0.99 -16.79 6.59
C CYS A 351 0.48 -17.94 5.73
N ASN A 352 0.80 -17.91 4.44
CA ASN A 352 0.37 -18.88 3.43
C ASN A 352 1.57 -19.47 2.68
N GLY A 353 2.56 -19.92 3.46
CA GLY A 353 3.79 -20.53 2.96
C GLY A 353 4.90 -19.53 2.64
N GLN A 354 6.11 -20.06 2.60
CA GLN A 354 7.34 -19.31 2.34
C GLN A 354 7.39 -18.82 0.88
N ILE A 355 7.90 -17.61 0.68
CA ILE A 355 8.13 -17.06 -0.66
C ILE A 355 9.18 -17.91 -1.38
N GLN A 356 8.84 -18.30 -2.61
CA GLN A 356 9.72 -19.05 -3.50
C GLN A 356 10.30 -18.10 -4.55
N TYR A 357 11.61 -18.04 -4.63
CA TYR A 357 12.36 -17.27 -5.64
C TYR A 357 12.75 -18.19 -6.79
N SER A 358 12.23 -17.91 -8.01
CA SER A 358 12.53 -18.66 -9.24
C SER A 358 13.62 -17.98 -10.06
#